data_8e9856af56a0ca1b7889601463a24c30
#
_entry.id   8e9856af56a0ca1b7889601463a24c30
#
_cell.length_a   1.000
_cell.length_b   1.000
_cell.length_c   1.000
_cell.angle_alpha   90.00
_cell.angle_beta   90.00
_cell.angle_gamma   90.00
#
_symmetry.space_group_name_H-M   'P 1'
#
loop_
_entity.id
_entity.type
_entity.pdbx_description
1 polymer ?
#
loop_
_entity_poly.entity_id
_entity_poly.type
_entity_poly.pdbx_seq_one_letter_code
_entity_poly.pdbx_strand_id
1 'polypeptide(L)'
;MAKAFSIPFVAFFGRNYQEYLAMFSLDESSLLGRSILDCPSGPDSFVAVGSKHGLDVIGCDPMYAMSLEQLLKSGKEHIDECFAQIEQTPGNFDIRDMEKFRKDKYDALESFSKDYLSGKGTRYIAASLPNLTFGDRQFDLVLSSHFLFCYSSVEDGGMMQGNMFDLDFHFKGITELARVTRSELRMTPTHSMQAPPRRHPYLDASARHLESLGFAVTIEPSDYDDGFAPFVEILVGRR
;
A
#
# COMPACT_ATOMS: atom_id res chain seq x y z
N MET A 1 -12.04 21.46 -17.43
CA MET A 1 -11.93 20.16 -16.72
C MET A 1 -10.99 20.36 -15.55
N ALA A 2 -11.29 19.79 -14.38
CA ALA A 2 -10.37 19.82 -13.24
C ALA A 2 -9.03 19.15 -13.65
N LYS A 3 -7.92 19.64 -13.12
CA LYS A 3 -6.59 19.04 -13.36
C LYS A 3 -6.59 17.66 -12.70
N ALA A 4 -6.16 16.64 -13.42
CA ALA A 4 -6.00 15.30 -12.86
C ALA A 4 -4.87 15.30 -11.82
N PHE A 5 -5.07 14.55 -10.72
CA PHE A 5 -3.98 14.26 -9.80
C PHE A 5 -3.03 13.25 -10.43
N SER A 6 -1.76 13.59 -10.54
CA SER A 6 -0.77 12.69 -11.14
C SER A 6 0.62 12.93 -10.60
N ILE A 7 1.38 11.84 -10.43
CA ILE A 7 2.79 11.87 -10.06
C ILE A 7 3.62 11.02 -11.04
N PRO A 8 4.89 11.37 -11.29
CA PRO A 8 5.74 10.66 -12.26
C PRO A 8 6.54 9.49 -11.65
N PHE A 9 6.34 9.17 -10.38
CA PHE A 9 7.10 8.15 -9.65
C PHE A 9 6.20 7.40 -8.66
N VAL A 10 6.65 6.23 -8.21
CA VAL A 10 6.04 5.55 -7.05
C VAL A 10 6.55 6.23 -5.78
N ALA A 11 5.64 6.85 -5.04
CA ALA A 11 5.99 7.65 -3.88
C ALA A 11 6.41 6.77 -2.69
N PHE A 12 7.55 7.09 -2.09
CA PHE A 12 7.95 6.56 -0.78
C PHE A 12 7.23 7.36 0.30
N PHE A 13 5.96 6.98 0.56
CA PHE A 13 4.96 7.76 1.28
C PHE A 13 4.21 6.82 2.24
N GLY A 14 4.58 6.87 3.53
CA GLY A 14 4.12 5.91 4.53
C GLY A 14 2.77 6.24 5.16
N ARG A 15 2.23 5.22 5.81
CA ARG A 15 1.06 5.28 6.69
C ARG A 15 1.48 4.92 8.11
N ASN A 16 0.81 5.46 9.11
CA ASN A 16 1.07 5.07 10.48
C ASN A 16 0.39 3.73 10.83
N TYR A 17 0.75 3.17 11.98
CA TYR A 17 0.28 1.86 12.43
C TYR A 17 -1.25 1.81 12.59
N GLN A 18 -1.86 2.86 13.14
CA GLN A 18 -3.31 2.92 13.33
C GLN A 18 -4.05 3.06 12.00
N GLU A 19 -3.49 3.81 11.04
CA GLU A 19 -4.00 3.85 9.68
C GLU A 19 -4.03 2.45 9.05
N TYR A 20 -2.98 1.63 9.25
CA TYR A 20 -2.94 0.25 8.75
C TYR A 20 -4.04 -0.64 9.34
N LEU A 21 -4.22 -0.59 10.66
CA LEU A 21 -5.29 -1.35 11.32
C LEU A 21 -6.66 -0.95 10.78
N ALA A 22 -6.92 0.36 10.66
CA ALA A 22 -8.18 0.87 10.15
C ALA A 22 -8.41 0.52 8.67
N MET A 23 -7.44 0.83 7.78
CA MET A 23 -7.63 0.67 6.35
C MET A 23 -7.76 -0.79 5.89
N PHE A 24 -7.15 -1.72 6.62
CA PHE A 24 -7.29 -3.15 6.37
C PHE A 24 -8.33 -3.82 7.26
N SER A 25 -9.06 -3.06 8.10
CA SER A 25 -10.04 -3.59 9.07
C SER A 25 -9.45 -4.73 9.90
N LEU A 26 -8.28 -4.49 10.52
CA LEU A 26 -7.52 -5.46 11.30
C LEU A 26 -7.77 -5.26 12.80
N ASP A 27 -8.00 -6.36 13.50
CA ASP A 27 -7.89 -6.41 14.96
C ASP A 27 -6.47 -6.89 15.33
N GLU A 28 -5.72 -6.08 16.06
CA GLU A 28 -4.34 -6.37 16.45
C GLU A 28 -4.20 -7.72 17.16
N SER A 29 -5.16 -8.08 18.01
CA SER A 29 -5.13 -9.36 18.72
C SER A 29 -5.19 -10.58 17.77
N SER A 30 -5.83 -10.41 16.62
CA SER A 30 -5.93 -11.44 15.58
C SER A 30 -4.67 -11.62 14.73
N LEU A 31 -3.72 -10.70 14.85
CA LEU A 31 -2.44 -10.73 14.12
C LEU A 31 -1.35 -11.49 14.87
N LEU A 32 -1.49 -11.66 16.19
CA LEU A 32 -0.51 -12.39 16.99
C LEU A 32 -0.37 -13.83 16.55
N GLY A 33 0.89 -14.28 16.39
CA GLY A 33 1.21 -15.62 15.94
C GLY A 33 1.03 -15.89 14.45
N ARG A 34 0.61 -14.88 13.67
CA ARG A 34 0.57 -14.96 12.20
C ARG A 34 1.88 -14.41 11.61
N SER A 35 2.38 -15.06 10.57
CA SER A 35 3.43 -14.49 9.73
C SER A 35 2.81 -13.51 8.74
N ILE A 36 3.30 -12.26 8.72
CA ILE A 36 2.70 -11.16 7.97
C ILE A 36 3.70 -10.58 6.98
N LEU A 37 3.29 -10.39 5.73
CA LEU A 37 4.03 -9.63 4.73
C LEU A 37 3.28 -8.34 4.41
N ASP A 38 3.98 -7.22 4.41
CA ASP A 38 3.52 -5.94 3.88
C ASP A 38 4.28 -5.62 2.58
N CYS A 39 3.58 -5.49 1.44
CA CYS A 39 4.20 -5.41 0.11
C CYS A 39 3.38 -4.60 -0.90
N PRO A 40 3.93 -3.51 -1.46
CA PRO A 40 5.13 -2.81 -1.03
C PRO A 40 4.86 -2.04 0.28
N SER A 41 5.85 -2.05 1.16
CA SER A 41 5.70 -1.49 2.50
C SER A 41 6.05 0.02 2.56
N GLY A 42 6.98 0.49 1.72
CA GLY A 42 7.41 1.89 1.80
C GLY A 42 7.94 2.28 3.18
N PRO A 43 7.82 3.57 3.56
CA PRO A 43 8.28 4.06 4.86
C PRO A 43 7.15 4.08 5.91
N ASP A 44 6.24 3.09 5.87
CA ASP A 44 5.18 3.03 6.88
C ASP A 44 5.72 2.63 8.26
N SER A 45 4.92 2.85 9.29
CA SER A 45 5.28 2.45 10.64
C SER A 45 4.72 1.08 11.05
N PHE A 46 4.02 0.37 10.15
CA PHE A 46 3.37 -0.90 10.48
C PHE A 46 4.38 -1.96 10.91
N VAL A 47 5.47 -2.13 10.15
CA VAL A 47 6.56 -3.06 10.49
C VAL A 47 7.25 -2.64 11.79
N ALA A 48 7.61 -1.36 11.91
CA ALA A 48 8.36 -0.83 13.06
C ALA A 48 7.58 -0.94 14.37
N VAL A 49 6.29 -0.61 14.34
CA VAL A 49 5.42 -0.63 15.54
C VAL A 49 4.91 -2.04 15.80
N GLY A 50 4.46 -2.74 14.77
CA GLY A 50 3.95 -4.11 14.90
C GLY A 50 4.99 -5.06 15.50
N SER A 51 6.25 -4.96 15.07
CA SER A 51 7.34 -5.76 15.67
C SER A 51 7.53 -5.50 17.16
N LYS A 52 7.36 -4.24 17.62
CA LYS A 52 7.42 -3.89 19.06
C LYS A 52 6.22 -4.43 19.83
N HIS A 53 5.07 -4.60 19.17
CA HIS A 53 3.87 -5.22 19.71
C HIS A 53 3.89 -6.75 19.64
N GLY A 54 5.00 -7.35 19.16
CA GLY A 54 5.18 -8.79 19.09
C GLY A 54 4.63 -9.45 17.84
N LEU A 55 4.30 -8.67 16.80
CA LEU A 55 3.89 -9.22 15.51
C LEU A 55 5.11 -9.76 14.74
N ASP A 56 4.93 -10.90 14.07
CA ASP A 56 5.89 -11.44 13.10
C ASP A 56 5.60 -10.83 11.72
N VAL A 57 6.18 -9.65 11.48
CA VAL A 57 5.91 -8.85 10.27
C VAL A 57 7.18 -8.51 9.51
N ILE A 58 7.13 -8.71 8.19
CA ILE A 58 8.16 -8.32 7.22
C ILE A 58 7.56 -7.31 6.25
N GLY A 59 8.28 -6.20 6.03
CA GLY A 59 8.03 -5.27 4.94
C GLY A 59 8.95 -5.52 3.77
N CYS A 60 8.45 -5.47 2.55
CA CYS A 60 9.30 -5.48 1.37
C CYS A 60 9.03 -4.28 0.45
N ASP A 61 10.12 -3.71 -0.03
CA ASP A 61 10.09 -2.56 -0.94
C ASP A 61 11.40 -2.51 -1.73
N PRO A 62 11.39 -2.21 -3.05
CA PRO A 62 12.63 -2.10 -3.83
C PRO A 62 13.57 -1.01 -3.31
N MET A 63 13.03 0.05 -2.70
CA MET A 63 13.86 1.13 -2.14
C MET A 63 14.70 0.69 -0.95
N TYR A 64 14.39 -0.40 -0.27
CA TYR A 64 15.20 -0.91 0.85
C TYR A 64 16.62 -1.37 0.44
N ALA A 65 16.92 -1.41 -0.85
CA ALA A 65 18.30 -1.55 -1.34
C ALA A 65 19.18 -0.32 -1.02
N MET A 66 18.57 0.86 -0.84
CA MET A 66 19.26 2.12 -0.60
C MET A 66 19.80 2.24 0.83
N SER A 67 20.64 3.25 1.05
CA SER A 67 21.07 3.64 2.40
C SER A 67 19.94 4.35 3.15
N LEU A 68 19.97 4.35 4.49
CA LEU A 68 18.98 5.09 5.29
C LEU A 68 18.95 6.58 4.95
N GLU A 69 20.11 7.18 4.69
CA GLU A 69 20.19 8.59 4.30
C GLU A 69 19.44 8.87 2.99
N GLN A 70 19.63 8.01 1.98
CA GLN A 70 18.92 8.11 0.71
C GLN A 70 17.41 7.90 0.89
N LEU A 71 16.98 6.92 1.71
CA LEU A 71 15.58 6.66 2.01
C LEU A 71 14.92 7.85 2.69
N LEU A 72 15.58 8.45 3.69
CA LEU A 72 15.06 9.63 4.39
C LEU A 72 14.97 10.84 3.49
N LYS A 73 15.97 11.05 2.61
CA LYS A 73 15.94 12.12 1.63
C LYS A 73 14.76 11.93 0.67
N SER A 74 14.67 10.76 0.03
CA SER A 74 13.56 10.45 -0.89
C SER A 74 12.20 10.52 -0.21
N GLY A 75 12.07 10.01 1.01
CA GLY A 75 10.81 10.06 1.75
C GLY A 75 10.32 11.49 1.98
N LYS A 76 11.20 12.40 2.41
CA LYS A 76 10.87 13.81 2.58
C LYS A 76 10.49 14.49 1.26
N GLU A 77 11.31 14.30 0.22
CA GLU A 77 11.06 14.86 -1.11
C GLU A 77 9.72 14.36 -1.69
N HIS A 78 9.43 13.07 -1.56
CA HIS A 78 8.18 12.49 -2.05
C HIS A 78 6.95 12.96 -1.25
N ILE A 79 7.08 13.12 0.08
CA ILE A 79 6.01 13.70 0.91
C ILE A 79 5.71 15.13 0.43
N ASP A 80 6.73 15.99 0.31
CA ASP A 80 6.56 17.38 -0.08
C ASP A 80 5.99 17.50 -1.49
N GLU A 81 6.44 16.68 -2.45
CA GLU A 81 5.92 16.66 -3.82
C GLU A 81 4.46 16.22 -3.86
N CYS A 82 4.09 15.17 -3.12
CA CYS A 82 2.69 14.71 -3.05
C CYS A 82 1.79 15.82 -2.48
N PHE A 83 2.20 16.49 -1.42
CA PHE A 83 1.42 17.60 -0.85
C PHE A 83 1.32 18.79 -1.80
N ALA A 84 2.39 19.12 -2.52
CA ALA A 84 2.34 20.16 -3.56
C ALA A 84 1.36 19.82 -4.68
N GLN A 85 1.27 18.54 -5.08
CA GLN A 85 0.27 18.07 -6.07
C GLN A 85 -1.15 18.07 -5.52
N ILE A 86 -1.37 17.70 -4.26
CA ILE A 86 -2.67 17.76 -3.57
C ILE A 86 -3.18 19.21 -3.57
N GLU A 87 -2.34 20.18 -3.19
CA GLU A 87 -2.67 21.61 -3.17
C GLU A 87 -3.03 22.16 -4.56
N GLN A 88 -2.44 21.61 -5.63
CA GLN A 88 -2.72 21.98 -7.01
C GLN A 88 -4.00 21.34 -7.57
N THR A 89 -4.55 20.33 -6.89
CA THR A 89 -5.72 19.55 -7.33
C THR A 89 -6.79 19.43 -6.21
N PRO A 90 -7.24 20.57 -5.62
CA PRO A 90 -8.07 20.52 -4.41
C PRO A 90 -9.44 19.83 -4.61
N GLY A 91 -9.92 19.70 -5.86
CA GLY A 91 -11.16 18.97 -6.15
C GLY A 91 -11.06 17.45 -6.09
N ASN A 92 -9.86 16.89 -5.90
CA ASN A 92 -9.62 15.46 -5.84
C ASN A 92 -9.58 14.92 -4.40
N PHE A 93 -9.54 15.79 -3.39
CA PHE A 93 -9.31 15.40 -1.99
C PHE A 93 -10.32 16.09 -1.05
N ASP A 94 -10.78 15.35 -0.05
CA ASP A 94 -11.60 15.86 1.08
C ASP A 94 -10.85 15.62 2.40
N ILE A 95 -9.61 16.08 2.46
CA ILE A 95 -8.76 15.95 3.66
C ILE A 95 -9.18 17.02 4.66
N ARG A 96 -9.82 16.60 5.75
CA ARG A 96 -10.39 17.49 6.78
C ARG A 96 -9.33 18.26 7.57
N ASP A 97 -8.18 17.65 7.81
CA ASP A 97 -7.06 18.22 8.55
C ASP A 97 -5.75 17.94 7.81
N MET A 98 -5.37 18.88 6.94
CA MET A 98 -4.20 18.78 6.09
C MET A 98 -2.89 18.80 6.92
N GLU A 99 -2.86 19.56 8.01
CA GLU A 99 -1.65 19.63 8.87
C GLU A 99 -1.42 18.31 9.57
N LYS A 100 -2.50 17.72 10.15
CA LYS A 100 -2.43 16.41 10.78
C LYS A 100 -2.04 15.35 9.75
N PHE A 101 -2.65 15.35 8.56
CA PHE A 101 -2.35 14.40 7.51
C PHE A 101 -0.88 14.45 7.11
N ARG A 102 -0.32 15.66 6.90
CA ARG A 102 1.10 15.85 6.61
C ARG A 102 1.98 15.35 7.76
N LYS A 103 1.63 15.72 8.99
CA LYS A 103 2.36 15.29 10.19
C LYS A 103 2.40 13.75 10.31
N ASP A 104 1.29 13.07 10.09
CA ASP A 104 1.20 11.60 10.17
C ASP A 104 2.18 10.92 9.18
N LYS A 105 2.41 11.52 7.98
CA LYS A 105 3.37 10.99 7.01
C LYS A 105 4.82 11.14 7.47
N TYR A 106 5.16 12.28 8.05
CA TYR A 106 6.49 12.48 8.64
C TYR A 106 6.72 11.59 9.86
N ASP A 107 5.72 11.43 10.72
CA ASP A 107 5.80 10.55 11.90
C ASP A 107 5.99 9.07 11.50
N ALA A 108 5.32 8.62 10.43
CA ALA A 108 5.52 7.29 9.88
C ALA A 108 6.95 7.09 9.37
N LEU A 109 7.46 8.04 8.56
CA LEU A 109 8.85 8.02 8.07
C LEU A 109 9.87 8.04 9.21
N GLU A 110 9.63 8.82 10.26
CA GLU A 110 10.49 8.87 11.45
C GLU A 110 10.47 7.53 12.19
N SER A 111 9.30 6.94 12.41
CA SER A 111 9.14 5.65 13.07
C SER A 111 9.86 4.53 12.29
N PHE A 112 9.66 4.47 10.97
CA PHE A 112 10.38 3.59 10.06
C PHE A 112 11.89 3.77 10.22
N SER A 113 12.39 5.00 10.17
CA SER A 113 13.83 5.28 10.18
C SER A 113 14.53 4.81 11.45
N LYS A 114 13.85 4.92 12.60
CA LYS A 114 14.37 4.48 13.90
C LYS A 114 14.53 2.96 14.00
N ASP A 115 13.73 2.19 13.26
CA ASP A 115 13.76 0.73 13.27
C ASP A 115 14.55 0.12 12.10
N TYR A 116 14.63 0.83 10.97
CA TYR A 116 15.16 0.31 9.71
C TYR A 116 16.53 -0.34 9.82
N LEU A 117 17.52 0.33 10.45
CA LEU A 117 18.87 -0.20 10.52
C LEU A 117 18.97 -1.51 11.31
N SER A 118 18.15 -1.64 12.35
CA SER A 118 18.10 -2.87 13.16
C SER A 118 17.39 -4.01 12.46
N GLY A 119 16.47 -3.68 11.54
CA GLY A 119 15.63 -4.63 10.79
C GLY A 119 16.10 -4.90 9.36
N LYS A 120 17.08 -4.15 8.84
CA LYS A 120 17.53 -4.31 7.45
C LYS A 120 18.03 -5.72 7.18
N GLY A 121 17.51 -6.34 6.11
CA GLY A 121 17.83 -7.71 5.73
C GLY A 121 17.12 -8.80 6.55
N THR A 122 16.31 -8.42 7.53
CA THR A 122 15.48 -9.34 8.33
C THR A 122 14.01 -8.97 8.27
N ARG A 123 13.63 -7.78 8.75
CA ARG A 123 12.26 -7.24 8.69
C ARG A 123 12.01 -6.33 7.49
N TYR A 124 13.06 -5.76 6.92
CA TYR A 124 12.99 -4.88 5.73
C TYR A 124 13.78 -5.52 4.60
N ILE A 125 13.09 -6.09 3.64
CA ILE A 125 13.66 -6.86 2.53
C ILE A 125 13.55 -6.07 1.23
N ALA A 126 14.67 -5.89 0.53
CA ALA A 126 14.68 -5.27 -0.79
C ALA A 126 14.13 -6.27 -1.83
N ALA A 127 12.87 -6.11 -2.20
CA ALA A 127 12.19 -6.92 -3.22
C ALA A 127 11.09 -6.11 -3.89
N SER A 128 10.67 -6.50 -5.09
CA SER A 128 9.64 -5.79 -5.85
C SER A 128 8.72 -6.76 -6.59
N LEU A 129 7.44 -6.39 -6.68
CA LEU A 129 6.51 -7.04 -7.59
C LEU A 129 6.97 -6.84 -9.05
N PRO A 130 6.73 -7.81 -9.91
CA PRO A 130 6.04 -9.08 -9.67
C PRO A 130 6.97 -10.25 -9.31
N ASN A 131 8.17 -10.01 -8.80
CA ASN A 131 9.15 -11.06 -8.48
C ASN A 131 9.66 -10.90 -7.05
N LEU A 132 9.04 -11.59 -6.09
CA LEU A 132 9.42 -11.57 -4.69
C LEU A 132 10.40 -12.72 -4.37
N THR A 133 11.31 -12.48 -3.44
CA THR A 133 12.33 -13.45 -3.02
C THR A 133 11.84 -14.45 -1.96
N PHE A 134 10.54 -14.43 -1.64
CA PHE A 134 9.93 -15.29 -0.63
C PHE A 134 9.46 -16.63 -1.22
N GLY A 135 9.36 -17.64 -0.36
CA GLY A 135 8.84 -18.97 -0.70
C GLY A 135 7.32 -18.98 -0.89
N ASP A 136 6.82 -20.04 -1.56
CA ASP A 136 5.40 -20.26 -1.73
C ASP A 136 4.69 -20.40 -0.38
N ARG A 137 3.54 -19.75 -0.22
CA ARG A 137 2.71 -19.83 1.01
C ARG A 137 3.50 -19.54 2.29
N GLN A 138 4.45 -18.63 2.23
CA GLN A 138 5.30 -18.31 3.38
C GLN A 138 4.54 -17.53 4.45
N PHE A 139 3.58 -16.67 4.09
CA PHE A 139 2.91 -15.74 4.99
C PHE A 139 1.44 -16.10 5.20
N ASP A 140 0.99 -16.07 6.45
CA ASP A 140 -0.42 -16.28 6.80
C ASP A 140 -1.31 -15.12 6.35
N LEU A 141 -0.77 -13.90 6.38
CA LEU A 141 -1.42 -12.68 5.92
C LEU A 141 -0.47 -11.89 5.03
N VAL A 142 -0.96 -11.48 3.87
CA VAL A 142 -0.26 -10.55 2.97
C VAL A 142 -1.11 -9.29 2.83
N LEU A 143 -0.49 -8.14 3.06
CA LEU A 143 -1.09 -6.82 2.94
C LEU A 143 -0.46 -6.08 1.75
N SER A 144 -1.27 -5.45 0.91
CA SER A 144 -0.79 -4.60 -0.18
C SER A 144 -1.57 -3.30 -0.19
N SER A 145 -0.90 -2.24 0.24
CA SER A 145 -1.47 -0.91 0.44
C SER A 145 -1.04 0.05 -0.66
N HIS A 146 -1.99 0.83 -1.19
CA HIS A 146 -1.77 2.01 -2.03
C HIS A 146 -0.75 1.79 -3.17
N PHE A 147 -0.78 0.64 -3.83
CA PHE A 147 0.13 0.35 -4.92
C PHE A 147 -0.61 0.02 -6.22
N LEU A 148 -1.09 -1.21 -6.41
CA LEU A 148 -1.58 -1.66 -7.72
C LEU A 148 -2.61 -0.70 -8.32
N PHE A 149 -3.75 -0.50 -7.67
CA PHE A 149 -4.82 0.37 -8.21
C PHE A 149 -4.42 1.85 -8.23
N CYS A 150 -3.63 2.31 -7.24
CA CYS A 150 -3.22 3.71 -7.15
C CYS A 150 -2.28 4.12 -8.28
N TYR A 151 -1.36 3.24 -8.68
CA TYR A 151 -0.32 3.58 -9.67
C TYR A 151 -0.62 3.08 -11.08
N SER A 152 -1.84 2.66 -11.39
CA SER A 152 -2.27 2.56 -12.79
C SER A 152 -2.22 3.94 -13.46
N SER A 153 -2.34 3.99 -14.78
CA SER A 153 -2.33 5.27 -15.50
C SER A 153 -3.51 6.16 -15.08
N VAL A 154 -3.37 7.47 -15.26
CA VAL A 154 -4.47 8.43 -15.03
C VAL A 154 -5.70 8.06 -15.86
N GLU A 155 -5.50 7.61 -17.11
CA GLU A 155 -6.59 7.18 -17.99
C GLU A 155 -7.32 5.95 -17.47
N ASP A 156 -6.61 5.06 -16.78
CA ASP A 156 -7.16 3.86 -16.15
C ASP A 156 -7.66 4.09 -14.72
N GLY A 157 -7.62 5.34 -14.25
CA GLY A 157 -8.16 5.73 -12.94
C GLY A 157 -7.13 5.83 -11.81
N GLY A 158 -5.86 5.52 -12.05
CA GLY A 158 -4.76 5.69 -11.10
C GLY A 158 -4.17 7.11 -11.13
N MET A 159 -2.98 7.26 -10.60
CA MET A 159 -2.28 8.55 -10.51
C MET A 159 -0.92 8.56 -11.22
N MET A 160 -0.53 7.48 -11.92
CA MET A 160 0.76 7.42 -12.58
C MET A 160 0.74 8.12 -13.93
N GLN A 161 1.79 8.88 -14.21
CA GLN A 161 2.06 9.35 -15.56
C GLN A 161 2.61 8.18 -16.39
N GLY A 162 1.92 7.82 -17.48
CA GLY A 162 2.24 6.64 -18.27
C GLY A 162 1.56 5.36 -17.79
N ASN A 163 1.82 4.23 -18.48
CA ASN A 163 1.08 2.98 -18.28
C ASN A 163 1.99 1.82 -17.87
N MET A 164 2.90 2.07 -16.92
CA MET A 164 3.84 1.04 -16.44
C MET A 164 3.12 -0.05 -15.63
N PHE A 165 2.06 0.30 -14.92
CA PHE A 165 1.28 -0.58 -14.05
C PHE A 165 -0.10 -0.84 -14.66
N ASP A 166 -0.12 -1.39 -15.86
CA ASP A 166 -1.32 -1.78 -16.59
C ASP A 166 -2.00 -3.03 -15.99
N LEU A 167 -3.08 -3.50 -16.60
CA LEU A 167 -3.82 -4.66 -16.13
C LEU A 167 -2.96 -5.95 -16.14
N ASP A 168 -2.04 -6.09 -17.11
CA ASP A 168 -1.12 -7.25 -17.17
C ASP A 168 -0.16 -7.24 -15.98
N PHE A 169 0.36 -6.07 -15.61
CA PHE A 169 1.16 -5.92 -14.40
C PHE A 169 0.36 -6.25 -13.13
N HIS A 170 -0.92 -5.82 -13.07
CA HIS A 170 -1.81 -6.18 -11.94
C HIS A 170 -1.94 -7.70 -11.82
N PHE A 171 -2.18 -8.41 -12.92
CA PHE A 171 -2.28 -9.87 -12.88
C PHE A 171 -0.99 -10.54 -12.42
N LYS A 172 0.16 -10.08 -12.92
CA LYS A 172 1.47 -10.58 -12.46
C LYS A 172 1.72 -10.30 -10.99
N GLY A 173 1.43 -9.09 -10.53
CA GLY A 173 1.58 -8.70 -9.12
C GLY A 173 0.66 -9.50 -8.20
N ILE A 174 -0.62 -9.65 -8.56
CA ILE A 174 -1.59 -10.44 -7.79
C ILE A 174 -1.19 -11.92 -7.76
N THR A 175 -0.72 -12.48 -8.88
CA THR A 175 -0.22 -13.87 -8.93
C THR A 175 0.93 -14.05 -7.94
N GLU A 176 1.86 -13.11 -7.89
CA GLU A 176 3.01 -13.20 -6.99
C GLU A 176 2.62 -13.02 -5.52
N LEU A 177 1.75 -12.03 -5.20
CA LEU A 177 1.19 -11.89 -3.86
C LEU A 177 0.43 -13.15 -3.43
N ALA A 178 -0.40 -13.72 -4.32
CA ALA A 178 -1.11 -14.97 -4.08
C ALA A 178 -0.18 -16.18 -3.86
N ARG A 179 0.93 -16.24 -4.60
CA ARG A 179 1.94 -17.30 -4.45
C ARG A 179 2.52 -17.34 -3.05
N VAL A 180 2.89 -16.18 -2.50
CA VAL A 180 3.52 -16.10 -1.18
C VAL A 180 2.50 -16.17 -0.03
N THR A 181 1.19 -16.03 -0.31
CA THR A 181 0.09 -16.06 0.67
C THR A 181 -0.29 -17.50 1.03
N ARG A 182 -0.30 -17.82 2.32
CA ARG A 182 -0.81 -19.09 2.85
C ARG A 182 -2.33 -19.07 3.04
N SER A 183 -2.84 -18.03 3.69
CA SER A 183 -4.24 -17.99 4.14
C SER A 183 -5.03 -16.81 3.63
N GLU A 184 -4.50 -15.59 3.75
CA GLU A 184 -5.27 -14.37 3.50
C GLU A 184 -4.43 -13.30 2.80
N LEU A 185 -4.99 -12.69 1.75
CA LEU A 185 -4.43 -11.54 1.03
C LEU A 185 -5.44 -10.39 1.10
N ARG A 186 -4.98 -9.20 1.50
CA ARG A 186 -5.79 -7.97 1.50
C ARG A 186 -5.12 -6.89 0.67
N MET A 187 -5.88 -6.25 -0.22
CA MET A 187 -5.41 -5.14 -1.06
C MET A 187 -6.34 -3.95 -0.94
N THR A 188 -5.79 -2.75 -0.69
CA THR A 188 -6.56 -1.50 -0.55
C THR A 188 -5.71 -0.29 -0.99
N PRO A 189 -6.33 0.84 -1.40
CA PRO A 189 -7.74 1.02 -1.74
C PRO A 189 -8.07 0.38 -3.08
N THR A 190 -9.36 0.18 -3.36
CA THR A 190 -9.85 -0.39 -4.62
C THR A 190 -10.58 0.63 -5.50
N HIS A 191 -10.55 1.90 -5.11
CA HIS A 191 -11.13 3.00 -5.88
C HIS A 191 -10.10 3.69 -6.79
N SER A 192 -10.61 4.48 -7.73
CA SER A 192 -9.79 5.32 -8.59
C SER A 192 -9.19 6.49 -7.82
N MET A 193 -8.02 6.95 -8.23
CA MET A 193 -7.32 8.14 -7.71
C MET A 193 -7.72 9.43 -8.45
N GLN A 194 -8.84 9.42 -9.17
CA GLN A 194 -9.35 10.56 -9.95
C GLN A 194 -10.74 10.95 -9.47
N ALA A 195 -11.03 12.25 -9.44
CA ALA A 195 -12.35 12.78 -9.08
C ALA A 195 -13.35 12.73 -10.27
N PRO A 196 -14.63 12.36 -10.05
CA PRO A 196 -15.16 11.80 -8.82
C PRO A 196 -14.64 10.38 -8.58
N PRO A 197 -14.33 10.00 -7.33
CA PRO A 197 -13.85 8.66 -7.03
C PRO A 197 -14.91 7.61 -7.34
N ARG A 198 -14.46 6.49 -7.92
CA ARG A 198 -15.29 5.33 -8.28
C ARG A 198 -14.47 4.06 -8.06
N ARG A 199 -15.13 2.91 -8.06
CA ARG A 199 -14.40 1.64 -8.09
C ARG A 199 -13.42 1.62 -9.26
N HIS A 200 -12.21 1.14 -9.00
CA HIS A 200 -11.17 1.11 -10.02
C HIS A 200 -11.57 0.20 -11.20
N PRO A 201 -11.35 0.61 -12.47
CA PRO A 201 -11.73 -0.20 -13.64
C PRO A 201 -11.14 -1.61 -13.65
N TYR A 202 -9.98 -1.81 -13.02
CA TYR A 202 -9.31 -3.12 -12.96
C TYR A 202 -9.80 -4.01 -11.82
N LEU A 203 -10.64 -3.51 -10.88
CA LEU A 203 -11.03 -4.24 -9.68
C LEU A 203 -11.70 -5.59 -9.99
N ASP A 204 -12.74 -5.59 -10.85
CA ASP A 204 -13.47 -6.82 -11.15
C ASP A 204 -12.61 -7.87 -11.88
N ALA A 205 -11.70 -7.41 -12.75
CA ALA A 205 -10.77 -8.30 -13.42
C ALA A 205 -9.74 -8.87 -12.46
N SER A 206 -9.24 -8.05 -11.52
CA SER A 206 -8.30 -8.46 -10.47
C SER A 206 -8.95 -9.46 -9.50
N ALA A 207 -10.20 -9.23 -9.10
CA ALA A 207 -10.96 -10.16 -8.26
C ALA A 207 -11.11 -11.55 -8.92
N ARG A 208 -11.59 -11.59 -10.18
CA ARG A 208 -11.69 -12.85 -10.94
C ARG A 208 -10.35 -13.54 -11.14
N HIS A 209 -9.28 -12.75 -11.34
CA HIS A 209 -7.95 -13.32 -11.44
C HIS A 209 -7.52 -13.99 -10.14
N LEU A 210 -7.74 -13.35 -8.99
CA LEU A 210 -7.44 -13.92 -7.68
C LEU A 210 -8.29 -15.16 -7.38
N GLU A 211 -9.58 -15.18 -7.79
CA GLU A 211 -10.44 -16.39 -7.73
C GLU A 211 -9.85 -17.54 -8.54
N SER A 212 -9.33 -17.27 -9.74
CA SER A 212 -8.70 -18.29 -10.60
C SER A 212 -7.44 -18.91 -9.99
N LEU A 213 -6.82 -18.22 -9.01
CA LEU A 213 -5.68 -18.71 -8.24
C LEU A 213 -6.09 -19.49 -6.98
N GLY A 214 -7.39 -19.79 -6.82
CA GLY A 214 -7.93 -20.64 -5.77
C GLY A 214 -8.25 -19.94 -4.47
N PHE A 215 -8.55 -18.63 -4.51
CA PHE A 215 -9.03 -17.88 -3.36
C PHE A 215 -10.56 -17.70 -3.40
N ALA A 216 -11.21 -17.73 -2.25
CA ALA A 216 -12.53 -17.15 -2.07
C ALA A 216 -12.35 -15.63 -1.93
N VAL A 217 -12.98 -14.87 -2.83
CA VAL A 217 -12.75 -13.42 -2.94
C VAL A 217 -14.00 -12.64 -2.50
N THR A 218 -13.78 -11.62 -1.67
CA THR A 218 -14.81 -10.67 -1.25
C THR A 218 -14.28 -9.23 -1.39
N ILE A 219 -15.19 -8.27 -1.54
CA ILE A 219 -14.90 -6.85 -1.44
C ILE A 219 -15.58 -6.37 -0.16
N GLU A 220 -14.79 -5.95 0.82
CA GLU A 220 -15.23 -5.62 2.17
C GLU A 220 -15.09 -4.10 2.39
N PRO A 221 -16.01 -3.44 3.10
CA PRO A 221 -15.87 -2.04 3.44
C PRO A 221 -14.75 -1.85 4.47
N SER A 222 -14.14 -0.67 4.45
CA SER A 222 -13.24 -0.18 5.49
C SER A 222 -13.80 1.11 6.09
N ASP A 223 -13.65 1.29 7.39
CA ASP A 223 -14.00 2.53 8.08
C ASP A 223 -12.87 3.60 7.99
N TYR A 224 -11.83 3.32 7.23
CA TYR A 224 -10.71 4.25 7.04
C TYR A 224 -11.11 5.41 6.12
N ASP A 225 -10.92 6.63 6.61
CA ASP A 225 -11.04 7.85 5.81
C ASP A 225 -9.65 8.18 5.22
N ASP A 226 -9.48 7.92 3.94
CA ASP A 226 -8.23 8.24 3.22
C ASP A 226 -8.17 9.69 2.71
N GLY A 227 -9.24 10.46 2.94
CA GLY A 227 -9.38 11.84 2.46
C GLY A 227 -9.57 11.94 0.95
N PHE A 228 -9.93 10.85 0.28
CA PHE A 228 -10.04 10.79 -1.17
C PHE A 228 -11.42 10.34 -1.64
N ALA A 229 -11.88 9.19 -1.18
CA ALA A 229 -13.17 8.62 -1.57
C ALA A 229 -14.17 8.62 -0.40
N PRO A 230 -15.47 8.80 -0.67
CA PRO A 230 -16.51 8.67 0.35
C PRO A 230 -16.68 7.21 0.81
N PHE A 231 -15.95 6.28 0.21
CA PHE A 231 -15.94 4.86 0.54
C PHE A 231 -14.52 4.34 0.33
N VAL A 232 -14.03 3.52 1.25
CA VAL A 232 -12.82 2.73 1.08
C VAL A 232 -13.21 1.26 1.14
N GLU A 233 -12.71 0.47 0.20
CA GLU A 233 -12.97 -0.96 0.11
C GLU A 233 -11.67 -1.73 0.05
N ILE A 234 -11.72 -2.96 0.55
CA ILE A 234 -10.61 -3.91 0.59
C ILE A 234 -10.96 -5.08 -0.31
N LEU A 235 -10.11 -5.42 -1.25
CA LEU A 235 -10.17 -6.69 -1.95
C LEU A 235 -9.52 -7.76 -1.08
N VAL A 236 -10.33 -8.72 -0.60
CA VAL A 236 -9.90 -9.78 0.32
C VAL A 236 -10.00 -11.13 -0.36
N GLY A 237 -8.88 -11.85 -0.38
CA GLY A 237 -8.82 -13.24 -0.81
C GLY A 237 -8.49 -14.16 0.37
N ARG A 238 -9.25 -15.25 0.55
CA ARG A 238 -9.02 -16.27 1.60
C ARG A 238 -8.91 -17.66 0.98
N ARG A 239 -7.98 -18.47 1.50
CA ARG A 239 -7.82 -19.89 1.15
C ARG A 239 -8.31 -20.79 2.27
#